data_69e1b28ce544c2ab87b62e97756b7a55
#
_entry.id   69e1b28ce544c2ab87b62e97756b7a55
#
_cell.length_a   1.000
_cell.length_b   1.000
_cell.length_c   1.000
_cell.angle_alpha   90.00
_cell.angle_beta   90.00
_cell.angle_gamma   90.00
#
_symmetry.space_group_name_H-M   'P 1'
#
loop_
_entity.id
_entity.type
_entity.pdbx_description
1 polymer ?
#
loop_
_entity_poly.entity_id
_entity_poly.type
_entity_poly.pdbx_seq_one_letter_code
_entity_poly.pdbx_strand_id
1 'polypeptide(L)' 'GRRLDVAVGDGRLTVGNRASADGPVTVRLRGIDAVLAPGDETGLEL' A
#
# COMPACT_ATOMS: atom_id res chain seq x y z
N GLY A 1 6.29 15.00 2.38
CA GLY A 1 5.46 14.26 1.46
C GLY A 1 5.22 12.83 1.91
N ARG A 2 4.22 12.22 1.33
CA ARG A 2 3.89 10.83 1.61
C ARG A 2 4.59 9.93 0.62
N ARG A 3 5.07 8.81 1.10
CA ARG A 3 5.78 7.86 0.27
C ARG A 3 5.25 6.46 0.54
N LEU A 4 4.86 5.77 -0.53
CA LEU A 4 4.43 4.40 -0.46
C LEU A 4 5.52 3.50 -1.03
N ASP A 5 5.67 2.33 -0.44
CA ASP A 5 6.53 1.31 -0.98
C ASP A 5 5.68 0.39 -1.86
N VAL A 6 6.08 0.24 -3.12
CA VAL A 6 5.34 -0.58 -4.09
C VAL A 6 6.29 -1.61 -4.64
N ALA A 7 5.84 -2.86 -4.63
CA ALA A 7 6.61 -3.97 -5.18
C ALA A 7 5.72 -4.84 -6.05
N VAL A 8 6.25 -5.32 -7.16
CA VAL A 8 5.55 -6.23 -8.06
C VAL A 8 6.45 -7.44 -8.29
N GLY A 9 5.90 -8.62 -8.07
CA GLY A 9 6.62 -9.86 -8.31
C GLY A 9 5.70 -11.05 -8.20
N ASP A 10 6.01 -12.11 -8.95
CA ASP A 10 5.25 -13.37 -8.92
C ASP A 10 3.75 -13.20 -9.13
N GLY A 11 3.36 -12.25 -9.99
CA GLY A 11 1.95 -11.97 -10.26
C GLY A 11 1.23 -11.31 -9.10
N ARG A 12 1.96 -10.60 -8.24
CA ARG A 12 1.38 -9.94 -7.07
C ARG A 12 1.90 -8.52 -6.95
N LEU A 13 0.99 -7.61 -6.64
CA LEU A 13 1.31 -6.22 -6.33
C LEU A 13 1.18 -6.02 -4.82
N THR A 14 2.23 -5.49 -4.20
CA THR A 14 2.23 -5.20 -2.76
C THR A 14 2.45 -3.71 -2.58
N VAL A 15 1.62 -3.07 -1.74
CA VAL A 15 1.74 -1.66 -1.41
C VAL A 15 1.84 -1.53 0.10
N GLY A 16 2.85 -0.82 0.56
CA GLY A 16 3.07 -0.61 1.99
C GLY A 16 3.17 0.87 2.35
N ASN A 17 2.67 1.23 3.51
CA ASN A 17 2.83 2.55 4.09
C ASN A 17 3.94 2.46 5.14
N ARG A 18 4.92 3.36 5.06
CA ARG A 18 6.07 3.30 5.95
C ARG A 18 5.68 3.51 7.40
N ALA A 19 6.38 2.82 8.31
CA ALA A 19 6.16 2.98 9.74
C ALA A 19 6.43 4.41 10.22
N SER A 20 7.26 5.17 9.50
CA SER A 20 7.56 6.56 9.82
C SER A 20 6.62 7.56 9.14
N ALA A 21 5.56 7.08 8.48
CA ALA A 21 4.62 7.96 7.80
C ALA A 21 3.87 8.84 8.79
N ASP A 22 3.43 10.01 8.30
CA ASP A 22 2.73 10.99 9.13
C ASP A 22 1.31 10.54 9.49
N GLY A 23 0.75 9.59 8.78
CA GLY A 23 -0.60 9.12 9.04
C GLY A 23 -1.04 8.11 8.02
N PRO A 24 -2.31 7.67 8.09
CA PRO A 24 -2.81 6.67 7.17
C PRO A 24 -2.92 7.20 5.75
N VAL A 25 -2.81 6.29 4.79
CA VAL A 25 -2.94 6.59 3.36
C VAL A 25 -4.01 5.68 2.78
N THR A 26 -4.89 6.25 1.96
CA THR A 26 -5.88 5.45 1.24
C THR A 26 -5.35 5.15 -0.14
N VAL A 27 -5.34 3.87 -0.51
CA VAL A 27 -4.95 3.42 -1.85
C VAL A 27 -6.13 2.77 -2.51
N ARG A 28 -6.23 2.94 -3.83
CA ARG A 28 -7.27 2.29 -4.61
C ARG A 28 -6.62 1.37 -5.63
N LEU A 29 -6.96 0.08 -5.52
CA LEU A 29 -6.45 -0.96 -6.40
C LEU A 29 -7.64 -1.69 -7.01
N ARG A 30 -7.78 -1.61 -8.34
CA ARG A 30 -8.86 -2.26 -9.09
C ARG A 30 -10.24 -1.92 -8.52
N GLY A 31 -10.44 -0.65 -8.16
CA GLY A 31 -11.71 -0.19 -7.63
C GLY A 31 -11.94 -0.52 -6.15
N ILE A 32 -10.96 -1.10 -5.49
CA ILE A 32 -11.04 -1.42 -4.06
C ILE A 32 -10.19 -0.43 -3.29
N ASP A 33 -10.81 0.23 -2.31
CA ASP A 33 -10.11 1.17 -1.46
C ASP A 33 -9.57 0.45 -0.23
N ALA A 34 -8.32 0.71 0.11
CA ALA A 34 -7.70 0.19 1.31
C ALA A 34 -7.03 1.33 2.07
N VAL A 35 -7.24 1.39 3.37
CA VAL A 35 -6.60 2.38 4.23
C VAL A 35 -5.42 1.71 4.93
N LEU A 36 -4.24 2.29 4.74
CA LEU A 36 -3.00 1.75 5.32
C LEU A 36 -2.50 2.71 6.39
N ALA A 37 -2.54 2.27 7.64
CA ALA A 37 -1.90 2.99 8.73
C ALA A 37 -0.38 2.88 8.59
N PRO A 38 0.40 3.75 9.26
CA PRO A 38 1.85 3.62 9.22
C PRO A 38 2.30 2.21 9.64
N GLY A 39 3.11 1.57 8.81
CA GLY A 39 3.56 0.21 9.03
C GLY A 39 2.68 -0.88 8.42
N ASP A 40 1.52 -0.52 7.88
CA ASP A 40 0.62 -1.49 7.26
C ASP A 40 0.96 -1.71 5.79
N GLU A 41 0.56 -2.87 5.29
CA GLU A 41 0.69 -3.17 3.87
C GLU A 41 -0.51 -3.99 3.38
N THR A 42 -0.72 -3.95 2.08
CA THR A 42 -1.76 -4.74 1.43
C THR A 42 -1.21 -5.30 0.12
N GLY A 43 -1.77 -6.41 -0.33
CA GLY A 43 -1.37 -7.04 -1.57
C GLY A 43 -2.57 -7.37 -2.43
N LEU A 44 -2.33 -7.44 -3.74
CA LEU A 44 -3.33 -7.75 -4.72
C LEU A 44 -2.74 -8.71 -5.75
N GLU A 45 -3.47 -9.76 -6.06
CA GLU A 45 -3.08 -10.66 -7.15
C GLU A 45 -3.36 -10.02 -8.50
N LEU A 46 -2.38 -10.11 -9.38
CA LEU A 46 -2.50 -9.56 -10.73
C LEU A 46 -3.07 -10.58 -11.72
#